data_7f13f4a33f348949ddfa4733dc0b457b
#
_entry.id   7f13f4a33f348949ddfa4733dc0b457b
#
_cell.length_a   1.000
_cell.length_b   1.000
_cell.length_c   1.000
_cell.angle_alpha   90.00
_cell.angle_beta   90.00
_cell.angle_gamma   90.00
#
_symmetry.space_group_name_H-M   'P 1'
#
loop_
_entity.id
_entity.type
_entity.pdbx_description
1 polymer ?
#
loop_
_entity_poly.entity_id
_entity_poly.type
_entity_poly.pdbx_seq_one_letter_code
_entity_poly.pdbx_strand_id
1 'polypeptide(L)'
;MIKGRELFKCKRCYYQTSLTAGTVLHRTRTPLLVWFWAIFLISCDKRGHSALSLSKELGVSYWVSWTLLQKIRSAMGKQDGQYKLRGVVEVDEAYLGYKKQNSKRGRGTEKTKVLVAVSTDEKKKHPQFAKMKAVNRLTTEVVIDFVKSHFEENCLVQTDGLNIYNALKDNVTKHEIFPIVSGEAPLP
;
A
#
# COMPACT_ATOMS: atom_id res chain seq x y z
N MET A 1 6.76 -10.36 35.76
CA MET A 1 6.89 -8.91 35.54
C MET A 1 7.82 -8.33 36.56
N ILE A 2 8.73 -7.44 36.21
CA ILE A 2 9.66 -6.80 37.17
C ILE A 2 8.93 -5.62 37.78
N LYS A 3 8.81 -5.62 39.15
CA LYS A 3 8.18 -4.50 39.89
C LYS A 3 8.87 -3.17 39.54
N GLY A 4 8.10 -2.14 39.21
CA GLY A 4 8.59 -0.80 38.86
C GLY A 4 9.14 -0.62 37.43
N ARG A 5 9.17 -1.69 36.63
CA ARG A 5 9.49 -1.62 35.19
C ARG A 5 8.51 -2.55 34.47
N GLU A 6 7.79 -2.05 33.50
CA GLU A 6 6.82 -2.85 32.71
C GLU A 6 7.55 -3.84 31.76
N LEU A 7 8.44 -4.67 32.36
CA LEU A 7 9.27 -5.62 31.65
C LEU A 7 8.94 -7.05 32.08
N PHE A 8 8.96 -7.95 31.14
CA PHE A 8 8.92 -9.38 31.35
C PHE A 8 10.34 -9.93 31.32
N LYS A 9 10.67 -10.84 32.23
CA LYS A 9 11.97 -11.52 32.32
C LYS A 9 11.77 -13.01 32.09
N CYS A 10 12.51 -13.58 31.17
CA CYS A 10 12.55 -15.03 30.98
C CYS A 10 13.18 -15.71 32.19
N LYS A 11 12.56 -16.76 32.71
CA LYS A 11 13.11 -17.52 33.87
C LYS A 11 14.35 -18.33 33.50
N ARG A 12 14.50 -18.74 32.24
CA ARG A 12 15.60 -19.60 31.77
C ARG A 12 16.86 -18.82 31.36
N CYS A 13 16.68 -17.78 30.51
CA CYS A 13 17.82 -17.04 29.95
C CYS A 13 17.94 -15.60 30.50
N TYR A 14 17.04 -15.20 31.40
CA TYR A 14 16.98 -13.88 32.00
C TYR A 14 16.80 -12.71 31.03
N TYR A 15 16.54 -13.00 29.74
CA TYR A 15 16.22 -11.98 28.74
C TYR A 15 15.02 -11.15 29.19
N GLN A 16 15.12 -9.84 29.01
CA GLN A 16 14.07 -8.89 29.38
C GLN A 16 13.43 -8.29 28.13
N THR A 17 12.12 -8.22 28.11
CA THR A 17 11.35 -7.63 27.00
C THR A 17 10.17 -6.84 27.54
N SER A 18 9.74 -5.81 26.78
CA SER A 18 8.49 -5.08 27.04
C SER A 18 7.36 -5.63 26.15
N LEU A 19 6.11 -5.30 26.51
CA LEU A 19 4.94 -5.63 25.68
C LEU A 19 5.02 -5.02 24.28
N THR A 20 5.67 -3.88 24.15
CA THR A 20 5.79 -3.16 22.88
C THR A 20 7.01 -3.57 22.06
N ALA A 21 7.91 -4.39 22.62
CA ALA A 21 9.12 -4.80 21.93
C ALA A 21 8.82 -5.58 20.66
N GLY A 22 9.49 -5.25 19.54
CA GLY A 22 9.30 -5.89 18.24
C GLY A 22 8.01 -5.51 17.50
N THR A 23 7.16 -4.66 18.10
CA THR A 23 5.93 -4.17 17.48
C THR A 23 6.12 -2.78 16.86
N VAL A 24 5.09 -2.26 16.17
CA VAL A 24 5.05 -0.86 15.69
C VAL A 24 5.22 0.14 16.82
N LEU A 25 4.88 -0.25 18.07
CA LEU A 25 4.98 0.54 19.29
C LEU A 25 6.38 0.47 19.94
N HIS A 26 7.34 -0.21 19.32
CA HIS A 26 8.67 -0.38 19.88
C HIS A 26 9.34 0.95 20.22
N ARG A 27 9.89 1.05 21.44
CA ARG A 27 10.54 2.27 21.98
C ARG A 27 9.68 3.53 21.96
N THR A 28 8.36 3.39 22.02
CA THR A 28 7.49 4.56 22.09
C THR A 28 7.53 5.20 23.48
N ARG A 29 7.52 6.55 23.50
CA ARG A 29 7.26 7.35 24.70
C ARG A 29 5.84 7.93 24.67
N THR A 30 5.14 7.81 23.54
CA THR A 30 3.76 8.26 23.37
C THR A 30 2.83 7.28 24.08
N PRO A 31 1.85 7.76 24.88
CA PRO A 31 0.86 6.89 25.53
C PRO A 31 0.17 5.95 24.54
N LEU A 32 -0.08 4.70 24.95
CA LEU A 32 -0.71 3.70 24.10
C LEU A 32 -2.10 4.13 23.64
N LEU A 33 -2.84 4.85 24.46
CA LEU A 33 -4.15 5.39 24.08
C LEU A 33 -4.07 6.29 22.84
N VAL A 34 -3.05 7.15 22.77
CA VAL A 34 -2.81 8.01 21.59
C VAL A 34 -2.51 7.17 20.35
N TRP A 35 -1.77 6.07 20.49
CA TRP A 35 -1.50 5.12 19.42
C TRP A 35 -2.79 4.46 18.91
N PHE A 36 -3.64 3.98 19.80
CA PHE A 36 -4.90 3.34 19.42
C PHE A 36 -5.84 4.32 18.72
N TRP A 37 -5.94 5.55 19.21
CA TRP A 37 -6.70 6.59 18.53
C TRP A 37 -6.12 6.94 17.15
N ALA A 38 -4.79 7.05 17.02
CA ALA A 38 -4.16 7.28 15.71
C ALA A 38 -4.47 6.15 14.72
N ILE A 39 -4.35 4.89 15.14
CA ILE A 39 -4.66 3.72 14.31
C ILE A 39 -6.14 3.75 13.90
N PHE A 40 -7.04 3.99 14.85
CA PHE A 40 -8.47 4.07 14.59
C PHE A 40 -8.81 5.15 13.56
N LEU A 41 -8.36 6.38 13.76
CA LEU A 41 -8.63 7.48 12.84
C LEU A 41 -8.11 7.19 11.43
N ILE A 42 -6.87 6.69 11.31
CA ILE A 42 -6.26 6.36 10.01
C ILE A 42 -7.02 5.23 9.30
N SER A 43 -7.54 4.25 10.04
CA SER A 43 -8.28 3.12 9.46
C SER A 43 -9.71 3.47 9.05
N CYS A 44 -10.32 4.47 9.67
CA CYS A 44 -11.70 4.87 9.39
C CYS A 44 -11.83 5.85 8.21
N ASP A 45 -10.78 6.60 7.86
CA ASP A 45 -10.85 7.60 6.78
C ASP A 45 -10.07 7.15 5.54
N LYS A 46 -10.79 6.73 4.49
CA LYS A 46 -10.21 6.34 3.19
C LYS A 46 -9.43 7.47 2.49
N ARG A 47 -9.67 8.74 2.83
CA ARG A 47 -8.93 9.89 2.28
C ARG A 47 -7.54 10.00 2.88
N GLY A 48 -7.32 9.35 4.03
CA GLY A 48 -6.10 9.43 4.83
C GLY A 48 -6.00 10.71 5.66
N HIS A 49 -5.05 10.72 6.57
CA HIS A 49 -4.78 11.85 7.45
C HIS A 49 -3.44 12.50 7.13
N SER A 50 -3.41 13.84 7.20
CA SER A 50 -2.16 14.59 7.27
C SER A 50 -1.63 14.60 8.71
N ALA A 51 -0.31 14.77 8.89
CA ALA A 51 0.27 14.90 10.24
C ALA A 51 -0.30 16.10 11.00
N LEU A 52 -0.65 17.17 10.29
CA LEU A 52 -1.24 18.36 10.88
C LEU A 52 -2.69 18.12 11.37
N SER A 53 -3.50 17.43 10.58
CA SER A 53 -4.85 17.04 10.99
C SER A 53 -4.80 16.14 12.22
N LEU A 54 -3.99 15.08 12.14
CA LEU A 54 -3.85 14.11 13.21
C LEU A 54 -3.31 14.75 14.51
N SER A 55 -2.42 15.75 14.43
CA SER A 55 -1.91 16.45 15.62
C SER A 55 -3.00 17.23 16.35
N LYS A 56 -3.91 17.86 15.60
CA LYS A 56 -5.05 18.60 16.15
C LYS A 56 -6.07 17.66 16.79
N GLU A 57 -6.37 16.55 16.15
CA GLU A 57 -7.34 15.57 16.65
C GLU A 57 -6.86 14.83 17.90
N LEU A 58 -5.57 14.49 17.95
CA LEU A 58 -4.96 13.77 19.08
C LEU A 58 -4.45 14.67 20.20
N GLY A 59 -4.42 16.00 19.99
CA GLY A 59 -3.85 16.93 20.97
C GLY A 59 -2.35 16.75 21.23
N VAL A 60 -1.59 16.29 20.22
CA VAL A 60 -0.14 16.04 20.33
C VAL A 60 0.64 16.94 19.35
N SER A 61 1.96 17.05 19.54
CA SER A 61 2.79 17.84 18.64
C SER A 61 2.81 17.28 17.22
N TYR A 62 3.07 18.15 16.24
CA TYR A 62 3.21 17.75 14.83
C TYR A 62 4.24 16.62 14.64
N TRP A 63 5.38 16.68 15.31
CA TRP A 63 6.44 15.67 15.22
C TRP A 63 5.98 14.30 15.73
N VAL A 64 5.22 14.26 16.82
CA VAL A 64 4.64 13.02 17.34
C VAL A 64 3.68 12.44 16.30
N SER A 65 2.76 13.24 15.78
CA SER A 65 1.81 12.79 14.75
C SER A 65 2.49 12.32 13.48
N TRP A 66 3.51 13.04 13.02
CA TRP A 66 4.29 12.64 11.85
C TRP A 66 4.97 11.28 12.08
N THR A 67 5.59 11.10 13.25
CA THR A 67 6.25 9.83 13.62
C THR A 67 5.25 8.68 13.70
N LEU A 68 4.07 8.90 14.30
CA LEU A 68 2.97 7.94 14.36
C LEU A 68 2.57 7.51 12.95
N LEU A 69 2.30 8.47 12.06
CA LEU A 69 1.94 8.21 10.67
C LEU A 69 3.00 7.39 9.93
N GLN A 70 4.28 7.74 10.06
CA GLN A 70 5.36 7.01 9.38
C GLN A 70 5.46 5.56 9.87
N LYS A 71 5.37 5.34 11.18
CA LYS A 71 5.43 4.00 11.76
C LYS A 71 4.21 3.15 11.37
N ILE A 72 3.00 3.72 11.41
CA ILE A 72 1.77 3.02 11.02
C ILE A 72 1.81 2.67 9.53
N ARG A 73 2.15 3.61 8.65
CA ARG A 73 2.30 3.37 7.21
C ARG A 73 3.37 2.32 6.90
N SER A 74 4.49 2.35 7.61
CA SER A 74 5.52 1.31 7.47
C SER A 74 5.03 -0.07 7.90
N ALA A 75 4.24 -0.16 8.96
CA ALA A 75 3.64 -1.41 9.40
C ALA A 75 2.60 -1.93 8.39
N MET A 76 1.76 -1.04 7.85
CA MET A 76 0.80 -1.38 6.79
C MET A 76 1.51 -1.91 5.55
N GLY A 77 2.58 -1.25 5.09
CA GLY A 77 3.35 -1.70 3.92
C GLY A 77 4.04 -3.06 4.15
N LYS A 78 4.53 -3.35 5.37
CA LYS A 78 5.07 -4.67 5.71
C LYS A 78 3.99 -5.75 5.70
N GLN A 79 2.81 -5.45 6.22
CA GLN A 79 1.67 -6.37 6.19
C GLN A 79 1.20 -6.60 4.75
N ASP A 80 1.15 -5.55 3.94
CA ASP A 80 0.81 -5.63 2.52
C ASP A 80 1.73 -6.60 1.76
N GLY A 81 3.02 -6.66 2.10
CA GLY A 81 3.99 -7.59 1.51
C GLY A 81 3.72 -9.08 1.81
N GLN A 82 2.85 -9.41 2.76
CA GLN A 82 2.64 -10.81 3.22
C GLN A 82 1.60 -11.58 2.42
N TYR A 83 0.75 -10.92 1.63
CA TYR A 83 -0.28 -11.58 0.83
C TYR A 83 -0.10 -11.30 -0.67
N LYS A 84 -0.60 -12.21 -1.48
CA LYS A 84 -0.70 -12.07 -2.93
C LYS A 84 -2.14 -11.78 -3.33
N LEU A 85 -2.32 -11.10 -4.46
CA LEU A 85 -3.63 -10.88 -5.07
C LEU A 85 -4.10 -12.18 -5.72
N ARG A 86 -5.42 -12.43 -5.69
CA ARG A 86 -6.05 -13.62 -6.26
C ARG A 86 -7.35 -13.25 -7.00
N GLY A 87 -7.84 -14.20 -7.81
CA GLY A 87 -9.07 -14.03 -8.58
C GLY A 87 -8.87 -13.13 -9.79
N VAL A 88 -9.78 -12.22 -10.03
CA VAL A 88 -9.67 -11.23 -11.11
C VAL A 88 -8.87 -10.04 -10.61
N VAL A 89 -7.81 -9.68 -11.32
CA VAL A 89 -6.90 -8.59 -10.94
C VAL A 89 -6.76 -7.60 -12.08
N GLU A 90 -7.23 -6.39 -11.88
CA GLU A 90 -7.06 -5.27 -12.80
C GLU A 90 -5.72 -4.59 -12.55
N VAL A 91 -4.95 -4.34 -13.62
CA VAL A 91 -3.64 -3.68 -13.55
C VAL A 91 -3.63 -2.44 -14.41
N ASP A 92 -3.21 -1.33 -13.84
CA ASP A 92 -3.11 -0.03 -14.51
C ASP A 92 -1.91 0.76 -13.99
N GLU A 93 -1.56 1.85 -14.67
CA GLU A 93 -0.55 2.78 -14.22
C GLU A 93 -1.12 4.11 -13.71
N ALA A 94 -0.59 4.59 -12.58
CA ALA A 94 -0.90 5.90 -12.02
C ALA A 94 0.34 6.80 -11.99
N TYR A 95 0.11 8.10 -12.09
CA TYR A 95 1.15 9.12 -12.05
C TYR A 95 0.94 10.03 -10.84
N LEU A 96 1.74 9.84 -9.78
CA LEU A 96 1.63 10.57 -8.52
C LEU A 96 2.66 11.69 -8.43
N GLY A 97 2.27 12.83 -7.89
CA GLY A 97 3.16 13.95 -7.61
C GLY A 97 2.63 15.29 -8.11
N TYR A 98 3.35 16.35 -7.75
CA TYR A 98 3.01 17.73 -8.10
C TYR A 98 3.19 17.97 -9.60
N LYS A 99 2.28 18.75 -10.19
CA LYS A 99 2.39 19.21 -11.58
C LYS A 99 3.32 20.42 -11.64
N LYS A 100 4.48 20.28 -12.21
CA LYS A 100 5.35 21.45 -12.54
C LYS A 100 4.71 22.26 -13.66
N GLN A 101 4.89 23.58 -13.64
CA GLN A 101 4.51 24.44 -14.77
C GLN A 101 5.19 23.94 -16.05
N ASN A 102 4.44 23.89 -17.15
CA ASN A 102 4.88 23.39 -18.45
C ASN A 102 5.26 21.90 -18.53
N SER A 103 4.89 21.07 -17.55
CA SER A 103 5.12 19.62 -17.62
C SER A 103 4.13 18.93 -18.56
N LYS A 104 4.63 17.95 -19.33
CA LYS A 104 3.81 17.09 -20.17
C LYS A 104 2.83 16.27 -19.33
N ARG A 105 1.65 15.96 -19.85
CA ARG A 105 0.67 15.05 -19.25
C ARG A 105 0.95 13.59 -19.67
N GLY A 106 0.53 12.64 -18.85
CA GLY A 106 0.63 11.21 -19.17
C GLY A 106 2.06 10.68 -19.07
N ARG A 107 2.42 9.76 -19.95
CA ARG A 107 3.68 8.98 -19.91
C ARG A 107 4.97 9.80 -20.02
N GLY A 108 4.92 10.98 -20.57
CA GLY A 108 6.04 11.92 -20.65
C GLY A 108 6.24 12.81 -19.42
N THR A 109 5.49 12.59 -18.35
CA THR A 109 5.56 13.37 -17.12
C THR A 109 6.76 12.99 -16.25
N GLU A 110 7.30 13.96 -15.49
CA GLU A 110 8.30 13.74 -14.44
C GLU A 110 7.72 13.20 -13.13
N LYS A 111 6.40 12.96 -13.07
CA LYS A 111 5.74 12.41 -11.88
C LYS A 111 6.21 10.99 -11.60
N THR A 112 6.14 10.59 -10.34
CA THR A 112 6.40 9.20 -9.93
C THR A 112 5.39 8.28 -10.59
N LYS A 113 5.87 7.29 -11.32
CA LYS A 113 5.06 6.25 -11.92
C LYS A 113 4.78 5.17 -10.89
N VAL A 114 3.54 4.74 -10.80
CA VAL A 114 3.12 3.70 -9.87
C VAL A 114 2.31 2.66 -10.63
N LEU A 115 2.74 1.41 -10.59
CA LEU A 115 1.91 0.28 -10.98
C LEU A 115 0.89 0.03 -9.89
N VAL A 116 -0.37 -0.07 -10.26
CA VAL A 116 -1.50 -0.34 -9.38
C VAL A 116 -2.17 -1.61 -9.84
N ALA A 117 -2.40 -2.53 -8.93
CA ALA A 117 -3.16 -3.74 -9.18
C ALA A 117 -4.27 -3.86 -8.13
N VAL A 118 -5.49 -4.15 -8.56
CA VAL A 118 -6.66 -4.27 -7.70
C VAL A 118 -7.32 -5.61 -7.95
N SER A 119 -7.46 -6.42 -6.90
CA SER A 119 -8.27 -7.64 -6.99
C SER A 119 -9.74 -7.33 -6.78
N THR A 120 -10.59 -7.94 -7.58
CA THR A 120 -12.05 -7.78 -7.51
C THR A 120 -12.72 -9.11 -7.18
N ASP A 121 -13.89 -9.03 -6.54
CA ASP A 121 -14.74 -10.20 -6.34
C ASP A 121 -15.37 -10.59 -7.68
N GLU A 122 -15.17 -11.84 -8.11
CA GLU A 122 -15.71 -12.38 -9.37
C GLU A 122 -17.23 -12.21 -9.53
N LYS A 123 -17.97 -12.30 -8.40
CA LYS A 123 -19.43 -12.23 -8.38
C LYS A 123 -19.98 -10.81 -8.32
N LYS A 124 -19.33 -9.95 -7.52
CA LYS A 124 -19.86 -8.61 -7.16
C LYS A 124 -19.11 -7.47 -7.83
N LYS A 125 -17.98 -7.75 -8.48
CA LYS A 125 -17.07 -6.74 -9.08
C LYS A 125 -16.64 -5.62 -8.10
N HIS A 126 -16.62 -5.92 -6.79
CA HIS A 126 -16.16 -4.98 -5.78
C HIS A 126 -14.66 -5.13 -5.54
N PRO A 127 -13.90 -4.02 -5.47
CA PRO A 127 -12.49 -4.07 -5.15
C PRO A 127 -12.29 -4.63 -3.72
N GLN A 128 -11.35 -5.56 -3.56
CA GLN A 128 -11.03 -6.20 -2.29
C GLN A 128 -9.66 -5.77 -1.76
N PHE A 129 -8.61 -6.01 -2.54
CA PHE A 129 -7.24 -5.72 -2.16
C PHE A 129 -6.53 -5.00 -3.28
N ALA A 130 -5.57 -4.15 -2.93
CA ALA A 130 -4.75 -3.44 -3.88
C ALA A 130 -3.26 -3.64 -3.58
N LYS A 131 -2.44 -3.66 -4.64
CA LYS A 131 -0.98 -3.60 -4.58
C LYS A 131 -0.51 -2.41 -5.38
N MET A 132 0.49 -1.72 -4.85
CA MET A 132 1.09 -0.57 -5.52
C MET A 132 2.62 -0.66 -5.47
N LYS A 133 3.27 -0.40 -6.59
CA LYS A 133 4.74 -0.36 -6.68
C LYS A 133 5.17 0.89 -7.42
N ALA A 134 5.90 1.76 -6.74
CA ALA A 134 6.54 2.90 -7.39
C ALA A 134 7.69 2.41 -8.28
N VAL A 135 7.76 2.91 -9.51
CA VAL A 135 8.75 2.50 -10.50
C VAL A 135 9.38 3.71 -11.20
N ASN A 136 10.68 3.65 -11.48
CA ASN A 136 11.36 4.72 -12.20
C ASN A 136 11.00 4.72 -13.69
N ARG A 137 10.94 3.53 -14.28
CA ARG A 137 10.54 3.31 -15.68
C ARG A 137 9.54 2.17 -15.73
N LEU A 138 8.54 2.35 -16.57
CA LEU A 138 7.55 1.32 -16.86
C LEU A 138 8.08 0.50 -18.05
N THR A 139 8.60 -0.67 -17.77
CA THR A 139 9.09 -1.62 -18.78
C THR A 139 8.38 -2.96 -18.62
N THR A 140 8.44 -3.78 -19.63
CA THR A 140 7.86 -5.13 -19.66
C THR A 140 8.40 -5.99 -18.50
N GLU A 141 9.70 -5.93 -18.24
CA GLU A 141 10.36 -6.70 -17.17
C GLU A 141 9.85 -6.30 -15.79
N VAL A 142 9.65 -4.98 -15.57
CA VAL A 142 9.11 -4.44 -14.31
C VAL A 142 7.69 -4.91 -14.07
N VAL A 143 6.86 -4.98 -15.14
CA VAL A 143 5.49 -5.49 -15.05
C VAL A 143 5.48 -6.98 -14.73
N ILE A 144 6.30 -7.77 -15.42
CA ILE A 144 6.43 -9.22 -15.16
C ILE A 144 6.89 -9.48 -13.72
N ASP A 145 7.92 -8.78 -13.25
CA ASP A 145 8.42 -8.90 -11.86
C ASP A 145 7.33 -8.52 -10.85
N PHE A 146 6.57 -7.46 -11.13
CA PHE A 146 5.48 -7.04 -10.27
C PHE A 146 4.39 -8.10 -10.16
N VAL A 147 3.97 -8.69 -11.28
CA VAL A 147 2.96 -9.75 -11.32
C VAL A 147 3.46 -11.01 -10.59
N LYS A 148 4.67 -11.50 -10.92
CA LYS A 148 5.25 -12.69 -10.27
C LYS A 148 5.38 -12.56 -8.76
N SER A 149 5.74 -11.36 -8.28
CA SER A 149 5.95 -11.13 -6.85
C SER A 149 4.66 -10.92 -6.06
N HIS A 150 3.60 -10.40 -6.69
CA HIS A 150 2.39 -9.96 -5.96
C HIS A 150 1.12 -10.75 -6.29
N PHE A 151 1.12 -11.61 -7.31
CA PHE A 151 -0.09 -12.35 -7.73
C PHE A 151 0.06 -13.84 -7.46
N GLU A 152 -1.06 -14.51 -7.21
CA GLU A 152 -1.14 -15.97 -7.23
C GLU A 152 -1.12 -16.48 -8.67
N GLU A 153 -0.70 -17.74 -8.88
CA GLU A 153 -0.50 -18.32 -10.22
C GLU A 153 -1.78 -18.38 -11.06
N ASN A 154 -2.94 -18.52 -10.44
CA ASN A 154 -4.22 -18.71 -11.11
C ASN A 154 -5.04 -17.41 -11.28
N CYS A 155 -4.41 -16.24 -11.24
CA CYS A 155 -5.11 -14.98 -11.45
C CYS A 155 -5.53 -14.77 -12.89
N LEU A 156 -6.74 -14.21 -13.08
CA LEU A 156 -7.16 -13.60 -14.32
C LEU A 156 -6.70 -12.13 -14.30
N VAL A 157 -5.72 -11.80 -15.13
CA VAL A 157 -5.18 -10.43 -15.19
C VAL A 157 -5.87 -9.65 -16.28
N GLN A 158 -6.42 -8.49 -15.93
CA GLN A 158 -7.09 -7.57 -16.85
C GLN A 158 -6.26 -6.28 -16.95
N THR A 159 -5.99 -5.84 -18.19
CA THR A 159 -5.19 -4.63 -18.46
C THR A 159 -5.82 -3.79 -19.56
N ASP A 160 -5.39 -2.54 -19.70
CA ASP A 160 -5.59 -1.77 -20.92
C ASP A 160 -4.78 -2.37 -22.09
N GLY A 161 -5.04 -1.91 -23.28
CA GLY A 161 -4.36 -2.40 -24.51
C GLY A 161 -2.91 -1.93 -24.68
N LEU A 162 -2.20 -1.58 -23.62
CA LEU A 162 -0.83 -1.09 -23.69
C LEU A 162 0.16 -2.21 -24.02
N ASN A 163 1.07 -1.94 -24.99
CA ASN A 163 2.03 -2.93 -25.49
C ASN A 163 2.91 -3.58 -24.42
N ILE A 164 3.20 -2.87 -23.32
CA ILE A 164 4.01 -3.40 -22.22
C ILE A 164 3.37 -4.58 -21.50
N TYR A 165 2.03 -4.68 -21.54
CA TYR A 165 1.28 -5.78 -20.92
C TYR A 165 1.17 -7.01 -21.83
N ASN A 166 1.53 -6.92 -23.12
CA ASN A 166 1.45 -8.07 -24.04
C ASN A 166 2.28 -9.27 -23.58
N ALA A 167 3.41 -9.02 -22.93
CA ALA A 167 4.25 -10.10 -22.39
C ALA A 167 3.63 -10.84 -21.19
N LEU A 168 2.55 -10.34 -20.62
CA LEU A 168 1.81 -11.06 -19.59
C LEU A 168 1.12 -12.31 -20.13
N LYS A 169 0.81 -12.37 -21.43
CA LYS A 169 0.20 -13.54 -22.08
C LYS A 169 0.97 -14.84 -21.83
N ASP A 170 2.31 -14.73 -21.77
CA ASP A 170 3.19 -15.88 -21.58
C ASP A 170 3.58 -16.11 -20.11
N ASN A 171 3.21 -15.18 -19.21
CA ASN A 171 3.66 -15.18 -17.83
C ASN A 171 2.53 -15.33 -16.78
N VAL A 172 1.28 -15.32 -17.20
CA VAL A 172 0.09 -15.53 -16.37
C VAL A 172 -0.83 -16.55 -16.99
N THR A 173 -1.65 -17.23 -16.19
CA THR A 173 -2.54 -18.30 -16.68
C THR A 173 -3.63 -17.77 -17.60
N LYS A 174 -4.14 -16.58 -17.33
CA LYS A 174 -5.16 -15.89 -18.15
C LYS A 174 -4.89 -14.40 -18.18
N HIS A 175 -4.84 -13.81 -19.38
CA HIS A 175 -4.71 -12.38 -19.59
C HIS A 175 -5.80 -11.88 -20.53
N GLU A 176 -6.59 -10.92 -20.10
CA GLU A 176 -7.63 -10.26 -20.87
C GLU A 176 -7.27 -8.79 -21.08
N ILE A 177 -7.45 -8.31 -22.28
CA ILE A 177 -7.16 -6.92 -22.66
C ILE A 177 -8.49 -6.20 -22.89
N PHE A 178 -8.72 -5.13 -22.16
CA PHE A 178 -9.84 -4.21 -22.34
C PHE A 178 -9.33 -2.88 -22.93
N PRO A 179 -9.25 -2.74 -24.26
CA PRO A 179 -8.77 -1.51 -24.85
C PRO A 179 -9.77 -0.38 -24.54
N ILE A 180 -9.25 0.74 -24.02
CA ILE A 180 -10.05 1.96 -23.85
C ILE A 180 -10.36 2.48 -25.24
N VAL A 181 -11.61 2.33 -25.68
CA VAL A 181 -12.09 2.94 -26.91
C VAL A 181 -12.20 4.45 -26.67
N SER A 182 -11.40 5.23 -27.42
CA SER A 182 -11.44 6.68 -27.34
C SER A 182 -12.83 7.18 -27.72
N GLY A 183 -13.62 7.64 -26.75
CA GLY A 183 -14.96 8.19 -26.95
C GLY A 183 -16.03 7.72 -25.96
N GLU A 184 -15.81 6.66 -25.20
CA GLU A 184 -16.71 6.29 -24.11
C GLU A 184 -16.28 6.97 -22.81
N ALA A 185 -17.23 7.66 -22.18
CA ALA A 185 -17.02 8.24 -20.86
C ALA A 185 -16.66 7.12 -19.84
N PRO A 186 -15.76 7.35 -18.89
CA PRO A 186 -15.50 6.37 -17.84
C PRO A 186 -16.82 6.02 -17.15
N LEU A 187 -17.06 4.73 -16.94
CA LEU A 187 -18.23 4.21 -16.23
C LEU A 187 -18.39 4.93 -14.88
N PRO A 188 -19.63 5.21 -14.47
CA PRO A 188 -19.96 5.99 -13.28
C PRO A 188 -19.45 5.36 -11.98
#